data_11031edb585e47d52963dd9d80b11273
#
_entry.id   11031edb585e47d52963dd9d80b11273
#
_cell.length_a   1.000
_cell.length_b   1.000
_cell.length_c   1.000
_cell.angle_alpha   90.00
_cell.angle_beta   90.00
_cell.angle_gamma   90.00
#
_symmetry.space_group_name_H-M   'P 1'
#
loop_
_entity.id
_entity.type
_entity.pdbx_description
1 polymer ?
#
loop_
_entity_poly.entity_id
_entity_poly.type
_entity_poly.pdbx_seq_one_letter_code
_entity_poly.pdbx_strand_id
1 'polypeptide(L)'
;MDGEIVERCDPHIGLLHRGTEKLMESRTYLQNLPYFDRLDYVAPMNQEHAWCLAIEKLTKVNVPRRASLIRVLYSEIGRILNHLLNVTTQAMDVGALTPPLWGFEEREKLMVFYERACGARLLSLIHI
;
A
#
# COMPACT_ATOMS: atom_id res chain seq x y z
N MET A 1 23.47 15.68 18.51
CA MET A 1 22.28 15.95 19.38
C MET A 1 22.79 16.41 20.73
N ASP A 2 22.15 17.42 21.29
CA ASP A 2 22.38 17.86 22.68
C ASP A 2 21.11 17.55 23.47
N GLY A 3 21.15 16.46 24.25
CA GLY A 3 19.97 15.89 24.88
C GLY A 3 18.91 15.50 23.83
N GLU A 4 17.70 16.04 23.94
CA GLU A 4 16.59 15.86 22.99
C GLU A 4 16.59 16.89 21.84
N ILE A 5 17.49 17.86 21.88
CA ILE A 5 17.60 18.90 20.85
C ILE A 5 18.40 18.37 19.66
N VAL A 6 17.79 18.44 18.47
CA VAL A 6 18.46 18.08 17.21
C VAL A 6 19.24 19.29 16.71
N GLU A 7 20.57 19.25 16.81
CA GLU A 7 21.46 20.32 16.31
C GLU A 7 21.65 20.26 14.80
N ARG A 8 21.72 19.05 14.23
CA ARG A 8 21.91 18.84 12.80
C ARG A 8 21.22 17.54 12.36
N CYS A 9 20.51 17.60 11.23
CA CYS A 9 19.96 16.45 10.55
C CYS A 9 20.51 16.40 9.12
N ASP A 10 21.04 15.24 8.73
CA ASP A 10 21.60 15.00 7.40
C ASP A 10 21.01 13.69 6.84
N PRO A 11 19.80 13.76 6.23
CA PRO A 11 19.11 12.58 5.75
C PRO A 11 19.71 12.07 4.44
N HIS A 12 20.07 10.81 4.39
CA HIS A 12 20.51 10.10 3.18
C HIS A 12 19.34 9.38 2.55
N ILE A 13 18.74 9.99 1.50
CA ILE A 13 17.59 9.46 0.77
C ILE A 13 18.10 8.62 -0.41
N GLY A 14 17.37 7.57 -0.78
CA GLY A 14 17.63 6.78 -1.99
C GLY A 14 18.15 5.37 -1.74
N LEU A 15 18.33 4.93 -0.50
CA LEU A 15 18.77 3.57 -0.19
C LEU A 15 17.77 2.50 -0.69
N LEU A 16 16.51 2.85 -0.84
CA LEU A 16 15.46 1.99 -1.39
C LEU A 16 14.99 2.45 -2.79
N HIS A 17 15.74 3.33 -3.46
CA HIS A 17 15.42 3.74 -4.81
C HIS A 17 15.64 2.60 -5.80
N ARG A 18 14.55 2.09 -6.39
CA ARG A 18 14.54 0.92 -7.27
C ARG A 18 14.37 1.26 -8.76
N GLY A 19 14.39 2.53 -9.11
CA GLY A 19 14.20 3.02 -10.47
C GLY A 19 12.80 2.70 -11.04
N THR A 20 11.78 2.62 -10.20
CA THR A 20 10.42 2.18 -10.56
C THR A 20 9.84 3.01 -11.70
N GLU A 21 9.94 4.33 -11.64
CA GLU A 21 9.42 5.23 -12.69
C GLU A 21 10.06 4.93 -14.05
N LYS A 22 11.38 4.75 -14.07
CA LYS A 22 12.11 4.43 -15.31
C LYS A 22 11.76 3.06 -15.87
N LEU A 23 11.57 2.08 -15.00
CA LEU A 23 11.14 0.73 -15.41
C LEU A 23 9.73 0.74 -16.00
N MET A 24 8.83 1.55 -15.47
CA MET A 24 7.45 1.68 -15.93
C MET A 24 7.34 2.26 -17.35
N GLU A 25 8.27 3.13 -17.77
CA GLU A 25 8.27 3.73 -19.10
C GLU A 25 8.33 2.68 -20.23
N SER A 26 8.94 1.53 -19.98
CA SER A 26 9.09 0.42 -20.95
C SER A 26 7.95 -0.59 -20.92
N ARG A 27 6.93 -0.39 -20.09
CA ARG A 27 5.83 -1.33 -19.86
C ARG A 27 4.49 -0.75 -20.29
N THR A 28 3.53 -1.64 -20.57
CA THR A 28 2.14 -1.21 -20.79
C THR A 28 1.50 -0.76 -19.48
N TYR A 29 0.42 0.02 -19.57
CA TYR A 29 -0.31 0.47 -18.38
C TYR A 29 -0.77 -0.69 -17.47
N LEU A 30 -1.19 -1.80 -18.06
CA LEU A 30 -1.60 -2.99 -17.32
C LEU A 30 -0.41 -3.68 -16.61
N GLN A 31 0.74 -3.77 -17.28
CA GLN A 31 1.96 -4.35 -16.72
C GLN A 31 2.58 -3.47 -15.61
N ASN A 32 2.20 -2.20 -15.54
CA ASN A 32 2.68 -1.29 -14.51
C ASN A 32 1.95 -1.46 -13.17
N LEU A 33 0.77 -2.08 -13.16
CA LEU A 33 -0.02 -2.23 -11.95
C LEU A 33 0.76 -2.85 -10.76
N PRO A 34 1.52 -3.94 -10.92
CA PRO A 34 2.30 -4.51 -9.83
C PRO A 34 3.37 -3.61 -9.23
N TYR A 35 3.82 -2.58 -9.95
CA TYR A 35 4.76 -1.61 -9.38
C TYR A 35 4.12 -0.75 -8.29
N PHE A 36 2.82 -0.47 -8.41
CA PHE A 36 2.09 0.33 -7.43
C PHE A 36 1.91 -0.39 -6.10
N ASP A 37 1.80 -1.71 -6.09
CA ASP A 37 1.76 -2.50 -4.85
C ASP A 37 3.01 -2.33 -4.00
N ARG A 38 4.13 -2.04 -4.64
CA ARG A 38 5.44 -1.93 -4.00
C ARG A 38 5.82 -0.51 -3.61
N LEU A 39 4.95 0.46 -3.86
CA LEU A 39 5.12 1.85 -3.40
C LEU A 39 4.72 1.95 -1.94
N ASP A 40 3.46 1.71 -1.63
CA ASP A 40 2.97 1.57 -0.27
C ASP A 40 2.58 0.10 -0.04
N TYR A 41 3.56 -0.71 0.29
CA TYR A 41 3.37 -2.15 0.51
C TYR A 41 2.57 -2.48 1.77
N VAL A 42 2.19 -1.49 2.56
CA VAL A 42 1.35 -1.64 3.76
C VAL A 42 -0.14 -1.62 3.39
N ALA A 43 -0.52 -0.83 2.37
CA ALA A 43 -1.87 -0.74 1.82
C ALA A 43 -1.84 -0.81 0.28
N PRO A 44 -1.40 -1.94 -0.32
CA PRO A 44 -1.10 -2.04 -1.74
C PRO A 44 -2.29 -1.72 -2.64
N MET A 45 -3.49 -2.19 -2.32
CA MET A 45 -4.68 -1.95 -3.15
C MET A 45 -5.07 -0.48 -3.26
N ASN A 46 -4.72 0.36 -2.30
CA ASN A 46 -4.98 1.79 -2.37
C ASN A 46 -4.15 2.46 -3.47
N GLN A 47 -2.91 2.02 -3.65
CA GLN A 47 -2.03 2.52 -4.70
C GLN A 47 -2.45 2.04 -6.09
N GLU A 48 -2.82 0.76 -6.22
CA GLU A 48 -3.39 0.23 -7.45
C GLU A 48 -4.68 0.96 -7.83
N HIS A 49 -5.55 1.25 -6.86
CA HIS A 49 -6.80 1.98 -7.10
C HIS A 49 -6.53 3.38 -7.66
N ALA A 50 -5.55 4.10 -7.10
CA ALA A 50 -5.16 5.41 -7.61
C ALA A 50 -4.68 5.35 -9.07
N TRP A 51 -3.87 4.34 -9.42
CA TRP A 51 -3.43 4.11 -10.80
C TRP A 51 -4.61 3.80 -11.72
N CYS A 52 -5.49 2.88 -11.33
CA CYS A 52 -6.67 2.53 -12.11
C CYS A 52 -7.54 3.77 -12.39
N LEU A 53 -7.80 4.61 -11.40
CA LEU A 53 -8.57 5.85 -11.56
C LEU A 53 -7.91 6.81 -12.57
N ALA A 54 -6.59 6.92 -12.56
CA ALA A 54 -5.85 7.76 -13.51
C ALA A 54 -6.01 7.25 -14.94
N ILE A 55 -5.84 5.94 -15.16
CA ILE A 55 -5.98 5.31 -16.48
C ILE A 55 -7.43 5.35 -16.97
N GLU A 56 -8.40 5.07 -16.14
CA GLU A 56 -9.82 5.13 -16.47
C GLU A 56 -10.24 6.55 -16.88
N LYS A 57 -9.74 7.56 -16.18
CA LYS A 57 -9.96 8.97 -16.55
C LYS A 57 -9.32 9.30 -17.91
N LEU A 58 -8.13 8.81 -18.18
CA LEU A 58 -7.41 9.01 -19.42
C LEU A 58 -8.11 8.34 -20.60
N THR A 59 -8.55 7.09 -20.43
CA THR A 59 -9.21 6.28 -21.44
C THR A 59 -10.72 6.51 -21.55
N LYS A 60 -11.30 7.28 -20.60
CA LYS A 60 -12.74 7.57 -20.51
C LYS A 60 -13.60 6.29 -20.38
N VAL A 61 -13.08 5.27 -19.74
CA VAL A 61 -13.82 4.03 -19.46
C VAL A 61 -14.83 4.26 -18.34
N ASN A 62 -16.05 3.77 -18.54
CA ASN A 62 -17.09 3.84 -17.53
C ASN A 62 -17.03 2.62 -16.61
N VAL A 63 -16.80 2.85 -15.32
CA VAL A 63 -16.70 1.80 -14.31
C VAL A 63 -18.09 1.46 -13.75
N PRO A 64 -18.50 0.19 -13.71
CA PRO A 64 -19.76 -0.22 -13.12
C PRO A 64 -19.82 0.12 -11.62
N ARG A 65 -21.01 0.53 -11.14
CA ARG A 65 -21.24 0.91 -9.73
C ARG A 65 -20.79 -0.18 -8.75
N ARG A 66 -21.02 -1.45 -9.08
CA ARG A 66 -20.60 -2.59 -8.24
C ARG A 66 -19.07 -2.62 -8.07
N ALA A 67 -18.31 -2.43 -9.14
CA ALA A 67 -16.85 -2.39 -9.11
C ALA A 67 -16.34 -1.24 -8.22
N SER A 68 -16.95 -0.05 -8.34
CA SER A 68 -16.60 1.10 -7.48
C SER A 68 -16.82 0.82 -6.01
N LEU A 69 -17.94 0.18 -5.63
CA LEU A 69 -18.22 -0.18 -4.24
C LEU A 69 -17.24 -1.23 -3.70
N ILE A 70 -16.89 -2.23 -4.51
CA ILE A 70 -15.91 -3.24 -4.13
C ILE A 70 -14.52 -2.59 -3.91
N ARG A 71 -14.11 -1.68 -4.80
CA ARG A 71 -12.84 -0.94 -4.66
C ARG A 71 -12.79 -0.13 -3.37
N VAL A 72 -13.89 0.55 -3.02
CA VAL A 72 -13.98 1.28 -1.74
C VAL A 72 -13.83 0.32 -0.56
N LEU A 73 -14.51 -0.83 -0.57
CA LEU A 73 -14.38 -1.82 0.49
C LEU A 73 -12.93 -2.28 0.69
N TYR A 74 -12.25 -2.64 -0.40
CA TYR A 74 -10.86 -3.09 -0.33
C TYR A 74 -9.88 -1.97 0.02
N SER A 75 -10.16 -0.74 -0.37
CA SER A 75 -9.38 0.43 0.05
C SER A 75 -9.50 0.68 1.56
N GLU A 76 -10.68 0.49 2.15
CA GLU A 76 -10.86 0.62 3.60
C GLU A 76 -10.22 -0.56 4.37
N ILE A 77 -10.22 -1.77 3.83
CA ILE A 77 -9.43 -2.87 4.39
C ILE A 77 -7.93 -2.51 4.36
N GLY A 78 -7.44 -1.93 3.28
CA GLY A 78 -6.07 -1.42 3.17
C GLY A 78 -5.75 -0.36 4.22
N ARG A 79 -6.69 0.54 4.47
CA ARG A 79 -6.56 1.54 5.53
C ARG A 79 -6.44 0.91 6.92
N ILE A 80 -7.23 -0.11 7.22
CA ILE A 80 -7.16 -0.84 8.49
C ILE A 80 -5.81 -1.56 8.61
N LEU A 81 -5.35 -2.22 7.55
CA LEU A 81 -4.04 -2.88 7.49
C LEU A 81 -2.89 -1.91 7.78
N ASN A 82 -2.97 -0.70 7.21
CA ASN A 82 -2.00 0.36 7.46
C ASN A 82 -2.03 0.82 8.92
N HIS A 83 -3.21 1.10 9.47
CA HIS A 83 -3.34 1.54 10.86
C HIS A 83 -2.84 0.49 11.85
N LEU A 84 -3.14 -0.79 11.63
CA LEU A 84 -2.64 -1.88 12.48
C LEU A 84 -1.11 -1.93 12.50
N LEU A 85 -0.45 -1.67 11.38
CA LEU A 85 1.00 -1.60 11.33
C LEU A 85 1.52 -0.29 11.95
N ASN A 86 1.07 0.85 11.45
CA ASN A 86 1.67 2.14 11.82
C ASN A 86 1.46 2.50 13.29
N VAL A 87 0.27 2.27 13.84
CA VAL A 87 -0.01 2.57 15.25
C VAL A 87 0.79 1.65 16.17
N THR A 88 0.87 0.37 15.83
CA THR A 88 1.59 -0.60 16.67
C THR A 88 3.11 -0.43 16.58
N THR A 89 3.66 -0.09 15.42
CA THR A 89 5.10 0.21 15.28
C THR A 89 5.47 1.53 15.94
N GLN A 90 4.60 2.53 15.92
CA GLN A 90 4.80 3.75 16.70
C GLN A 90 4.84 3.45 18.21
N ALA A 91 3.96 2.58 18.70
CA ALA A 91 4.00 2.12 20.09
C ALA A 91 5.32 1.40 20.39
N MET A 92 5.84 0.61 19.47
CA MET A 92 7.14 -0.05 19.58
C MET A 92 8.29 0.97 19.66
N ASP A 93 8.25 2.01 18.86
CA ASP A 93 9.28 3.06 18.84
C ASP A 93 9.38 3.82 20.18
N VAL A 94 8.26 3.96 20.88
CA VAL A 94 8.24 4.54 22.25
C VAL A 94 8.41 3.50 23.36
N GLY A 95 8.68 2.23 23.01
CA GLY A 95 9.10 1.19 23.96
C GLY A 95 8.14 0.00 24.17
N ALA A 96 6.94 0.01 23.58
CA ALA A 96 5.98 -1.09 23.70
C ALA A 96 6.24 -2.15 22.62
N LEU A 97 7.02 -3.18 22.94
CA LEU A 97 7.48 -4.18 21.95
C LEU A 97 6.40 -5.20 21.51
N THR A 98 5.40 -5.48 22.33
CA THR A 98 4.37 -6.51 22.06
C THR A 98 3.23 -6.08 21.13
N PRO A 99 2.74 -4.83 21.10
CA PRO A 99 1.63 -4.42 20.24
C PRO A 99 1.80 -4.75 18.76
N PRO A 100 2.98 -4.63 18.14
CA PRO A 100 3.19 -5.05 16.74
C PRO A 100 2.88 -6.52 16.49
N LEU A 101 3.20 -7.41 17.42
CA LEU A 101 2.93 -8.84 17.28
C LEU A 101 1.42 -9.11 17.20
N TRP A 102 0.62 -8.44 18.05
CA TRP A 102 -0.84 -8.52 18.00
C TRP A 102 -1.41 -7.88 16.74
N GLY A 103 -0.90 -6.73 16.34
CA GLY A 103 -1.30 -6.06 15.12
C GLY A 103 -1.05 -6.91 13.86
N PHE A 104 0.08 -7.61 13.79
CA PHE A 104 0.40 -8.51 12.68
C PHE A 104 -0.50 -9.75 12.65
N GLU A 105 -0.92 -10.29 13.78
CA GLU A 105 -1.90 -11.38 13.82
C GLU A 105 -3.24 -10.97 13.17
N GLU A 106 -3.75 -9.78 13.51
CA GLU A 106 -4.99 -9.28 12.90
C GLU A 106 -4.80 -8.94 11.41
N ARG A 107 -3.63 -8.43 11.04
CA ARG A 107 -3.30 -8.20 9.62
C ARG A 107 -3.36 -9.47 8.79
N GLU A 108 -2.84 -10.59 9.29
CA GLU A 108 -2.90 -11.88 8.60
C GLU A 108 -4.34 -12.29 8.26
N LYS A 109 -5.27 -12.09 9.18
CA LYS A 109 -6.70 -12.38 8.96
C LYS A 109 -7.30 -11.52 7.84
N LEU A 110 -6.93 -10.23 7.79
CA LEU A 110 -7.40 -9.30 6.76
C LEU A 110 -6.77 -9.57 5.39
N MET A 111 -5.53 -10.04 5.34
CA MET A 111 -4.85 -10.38 4.08
C MET A 111 -5.50 -11.57 3.37
N VAL A 112 -6.25 -12.42 4.06
CA VAL A 112 -7.06 -13.49 3.45
C VAL A 112 -8.13 -12.91 2.51
N PHE A 113 -8.69 -11.73 2.82
CA PHE A 113 -9.64 -11.07 1.90
C PHE A 113 -8.96 -10.66 0.59
N TYR A 114 -7.73 -10.17 0.66
CA TYR A 114 -6.93 -9.85 -0.53
C TYR A 114 -6.65 -11.10 -1.36
N GLU A 115 -6.22 -12.18 -0.72
CA GLU A 115 -5.98 -13.45 -1.38
C GLU A 115 -7.22 -14.00 -2.08
N ARG A 116 -8.41 -13.89 -1.46
CA ARG A 116 -9.68 -14.31 -2.06
C ARG A 116 -10.10 -13.44 -3.25
N ALA A 117 -9.76 -12.16 -3.25
CA ALA A 117 -10.16 -11.23 -4.30
C ALA A 117 -9.25 -11.34 -5.53
N CYS A 118 -7.94 -11.46 -5.33
CA CYS A 118 -6.95 -11.36 -6.40
C CYS A 118 -6.02 -12.58 -6.53
N GLY A 119 -6.17 -13.58 -5.67
CA GLY A 119 -5.32 -14.79 -5.68
C GLY A 119 -3.92 -14.58 -5.07
N ALA A 120 -3.61 -13.37 -4.60
CA ALA A 120 -2.34 -13.05 -3.96
C ALA A 120 -2.55 -12.11 -2.76
N ARG A 121 -1.69 -12.23 -1.75
CA ARG A 121 -1.78 -11.38 -0.55
C ARG A 121 -1.37 -9.93 -0.82
N LEU A 122 -0.58 -9.69 -1.87
CA LEU A 122 0.02 -8.40 -2.21
C LEU A 122 -0.18 -7.99 -3.68
N LEU A 123 -1.08 -8.58 -4.42
CA LEU A 123 -1.33 -8.32 -5.85
C LEU A 123 -2.80 -8.54 -6.18
N SER A 124 -3.49 -7.75 -6.72
CA SER A 124 -3.78 -7.02 -7.91
C SER A 124 -5.29 -6.75 -8.04
N LEU A 125 -5.70 -5.49 -8.13
CA LEU A 125 -7.10 -5.08 -8.44
C LEU A 125 -7.54 -5.38 -9.90
N ILE A 126 -6.69 -6.02 -10.71
CA ILE A 126 -6.98 -6.33 -12.13
C ILE A 126 -8.27 -7.17 -12.27
N HIS A 127 -8.59 -8.01 -11.29
CA HIS A 127 -9.74 -8.91 -11.36
C HIS A 127 -11.06 -8.28 -10.87
N ILE A 128 -11.02 -7.04 -10.39
CA ILE A 128 -12.17 -6.29 -9.92
C ILE A 128 -12.52 -5.17 -10.89
#